data_4bdd8d04589ba3de451d9e6d024c3cee
#
_entry.id   4bdd8d04589ba3de451d9e6d024c3cee
#
_cell.length_a   1.000
_cell.length_b   1.000
_cell.length_c   1.000
_cell.angle_alpha   90.00
_cell.angle_beta   90.00
_cell.angle_gamma   90.00
#
_symmetry.space_group_name_H-M   'P 1'
#
loop_
_entity.id
_entity.type
_entity.pdbx_description
1 polymer ?
#
loop_
_entity_poly.entity_id
_entity_poly.type
_entity_poly.pdbx_seq_one_letter_code
_entity_poly.pdbx_strand_id
1 'polypeptide(L)'
;LSHSRDAAGGSAGAPVQLTGIRDYRTLRPGEYSVDNFGQPICKDGATTGRSCGRQIARGRDTVYSVGVAAEMGDSGGVNFDPRDGAVIGTSHGVIGPLFVSQAADRALEDAYGIPDGQVNQAFQIAGTAPRAEFTTSGAERERIDRATRELNPGYVPPNLKTELRRAVNEAGQAAHETARRALRGGVDAGEVQRLVEKHGNDIALWAGFAR
;
A
#
# COMPACT_ATOMS: atom_id res chain seq x y z
N LEU A 1 -18.18 -2.88 -0.55
CA LEU A 1 -17.85 -4.23 -0.07
C LEU A 1 -16.36 -4.48 -0.22
N SER A 2 -15.70 -4.97 0.84
CA SER A 2 -14.33 -5.46 0.75
C SER A 2 -14.34 -6.94 0.36
N HIS A 3 -13.51 -7.27 -0.60
CA HIS A 3 -13.29 -8.64 -1.04
C HIS A 3 -11.80 -8.93 -1.02
N SER A 4 -11.41 -10.05 -0.45
CA SER A 4 -10.07 -10.59 -0.61
C SER A 4 -10.07 -11.75 -1.60
N ARG A 5 -8.92 -12.00 -2.21
CA ARG A 5 -8.68 -13.17 -3.04
C ARG A 5 -7.56 -13.99 -2.44
N ASP A 6 -7.67 -15.29 -2.56
CA ASP A 6 -6.54 -16.20 -2.29
C ASP A 6 -5.54 -16.18 -3.47
N ALA A 7 -4.41 -16.84 -3.30
CA ALA A 7 -3.37 -16.91 -4.33
C ALA A 7 -3.85 -17.56 -5.65
N ALA A 8 -4.95 -18.31 -5.64
CA ALA A 8 -5.58 -18.91 -6.82
C ALA A 8 -6.64 -17.98 -7.46
N GLY A 9 -6.86 -16.78 -6.93
CA GLY A 9 -7.86 -15.83 -7.42
C GLY A 9 -9.27 -16.08 -6.90
N GLY A 10 -9.46 -17.04 -6.00
CA GLY A 10 -10.73 -17.29 -5.32
C GLY A 10 -11.06 -16.22 -4.29
N SER A 11 -12.32 -16.14 -3.88
CA SER A 11 -12.77 -15.24 -2.81
C SER A 11 -12.37 -15.82 -1.46
N ALA A 12 -11.50 -15.14 -0.72
CA ALA A 12 -11.13 -15.53 0.64
C ALA A 12 -12.04 -14.81 1.66
N GLY A 13 -13.01 -15.54 2.17
CA GLY A 13 -13.94 -15.07 3.18
C GLY A 13 -15.18 -14.34 2.65
N ALA A 14 -16.12 -14.07 3.54
CA ALA A 14 -17.34 -13.35 3.22
C ALA A 14 -17.06 -11.87 2.92
N PRO A 15 -17.80 -11.25 1.99
CA PRO A 15 -17.72 -9.81 1.78
C PRO A 15 -18.01 -9.04 3.07
N VAL A 16 -17.28 -7.97 3.32
CA VAL A 16 -17.52 -7.06 4.45
C VAL A 16 -18.03 -5.72 3.90
N GLN A 17 -19.15 -5.26 4.43
CA GLN A 17 -19.64 -3.92 4.14
C GLN A 17 -18.77 -2.90 4.85
N LEU A 18 -18.09 -2.05 4.09
CA LEU A 18 -17.38 -0.90 4.65
C LEU A 18 -18.40 0.19 4.96
N THR A 19 -18.30 0.80 6.15
CA THR A 19 -19.35 1.70 6.68
C THR A 19 -18.91 3.15 6.79
N GLY A 20 -17.64 3.38 7.05
CA GLY A 20 -17.06 4.71 7.23
C GLY A 20 -15.56 4.60 7.44
N ILE A 21 -14.93 5.68 7.85
CA ILE A 21 -13.51 5.76 8.15
C ILE A 21 -13.34 5.84 9.66
N ARG A 22 -12.43 5.05 10.23
CA ARG A 22 -12.05 5.15 11.63
C ARG A 22 -11.31 6.46 11.83
N ASP A 23 -11.97 7.43 12.44
CA ASP A 23 -11.47 8.77 12.66
C ASP A 23 -10.80 8.82 14.04
N TYR A 24 -9.48 8.95 14.05
CA TYR A 24 -8.69 9.04 15.27
C TYR A 24 -8.24 10.49 15.50
N ARG A 25 -8.18 10.90 16.75
CA ARG A 25 -7.58 12.18 17.12
C ARG A 25 -6.18 12.33 16.48
N THR A 26 -5.92 13.42 15.80
CA THR A 26 -4.59 13.70 15.23
C THR A 26 -3.53 13.78 16.31
N LEU A 27 -2.44 13.05 16.12
CA LEU A 27 -1.25 13.09 16.94
C LEU A 27 -0.22 14.07 16.38
N ARG A 28 0.62 14.63 17.25
CA ARG A 28 1.76 15.45 16.82
C ARG A 28 2.81 14.58 16.12
N PRO A 29 3.65 15.14 15.24
CA PRO A 29 4.79 14.43 14.70
C PRO A 29 5.65 13.81 15.83
N GLY A 30 5.90 12.50 15.73
CA GLY A 30 6.65 11.73 16.75
C GLY A 30 5.84 11.34 18.00
N GLU A 31 4.61 11.76 18.14
CA GLU A 31 3.71 11.29 19.20
C GLU A 31 3.18 9.90 18.87
N TYR A 32 3.05 9.05 19.88
CA TYR A 32 2.43 7.74 19.80
C TYR A 32 1.28 7.63 20.81
N SER A 33 0.27 6.86 20.47
CA SER A 33 -0.89 6.57 21.33
C SER A 33 -1.16 5.08 21.35
N VAL A 34 -1.74 4.62 22.45
CA VAL A 34 -2.23 3.25 22.64
C VAL A 34 -3.74 3.21 22.82
N ASP A 35 -4.44 4.27 22.44
CA ASP A 35 -5.91 4.37 22.55
C ASP A 35 -6.66 3.33 21.71
N ASN A 36 -5.98 2.77 20.72
CA ASN A 36 -6.45 1.68 19.85
C ASN A 36 -6.00 0.28 20.32
N PHE A 37 -5.33 0.16 21.45
CA PHE A 37 -4.75 -1.11 21.91
C PHE A 37 -5.80 -2.22 22.04
N GLY A 38 -5.50 -3.40 21.50
CA GLY A 38 -6.36 -4.57 21.53
C GLY A 38 -7.55 -4.53 20.55
N GLN A 39 -7.80 -3.42 19.88
CA GLN A 39 -8.87 -3.36 18.89
C GLN A 39 -8.56 -4.27 17.69
N PRO A 40 -9.56 -4.98 17.15
CA PRO A 40 -9.33 -5.85 16.02
C PRO A 40 -9.05 -5.04 14.75
N ILE A 41 -8.30 -5.66 13.87
CA ILE A 41 -8.04 -5.17 12.52
C ILE A 41 -7.97 -6.36 11.57
N CYS A 42 -8.61 -6.25 10.42
CA CYS A 42 -8.43 -7.19 9.31
C CYS A 42 -7.91 -6.43 8.11
N LYS A 43 -7.07 -7.07 7.32
CA LYS A 43 -6.69 -6.60 5.99
C LYS A 43 -7.25 -7.50 4.91
N ASP A 44 -7.57 -6.94 3.77
CA ASP A 44 -7.81 -7.67 2.53
C ASP A 44 -6.68 -7.34 1.55
N GLY A 45 -5.91 -8.33 1.19
CA GLY A 45 -4.77 -8.19 0.30
C GLY A 45 -4.82 -9.14 -0.89
N ALA A 46 -4.10 -8.80 -1.95
CA ALA A 46 -4.10 -9.57 -3.18
C ALA A 46 -3.29 -10.88 -3.06
N THR A 47 -2.27 -10.91 -2.22
CA THR A 47 -1.34 -12.05 -2.09
C THR A 47 -1.77 -13.01 -0.98
N THR A 48 -1.96 -12.50 0.25
CA THR A 48 -2.29 -13.35 1.40
C THR A 48 -3.77 -13.30 1.80
N GLY A 49 -4.63 -12.68 0.97
CA GLY A 49 -6.06 -12.62 1.21
C GLY A 49 -6.42 -11.87 2.49
N ARG A 50 -7.47 -12.34 3.17
CA ARG A 50 -7.89 -11.78 4.45
C ARG A 50 -7.04 -12.34 5.57
N SER A 51 -6.48 -11.44 6.38
CA SER A 51 -5.79 -11.78 7.62
C SER A 51 -6.16 -10.77 8.70
N CYS A 52 -6.35 -11.23 9.91
CA CYS A 52 -6.82 -10.42 11.04
C CYS A 52 -5.86 -10.52 12.22
N GLY A 53 -5.79 -9.44 13.00
CA GLY A 53 -4.95 -9.32 14.18
C GLY A 53 -5.48 -8.29 15.15
N ARG A 54 -4.55 -7.73 15.94
CA ARG A 54 -4.86 -6.73 16.96
C ARG A 54 -3.98 -5.50 16.81
N GLN A 55 -4.58 -4.32 16.91
CA GLN A 55 -3.85 -3.07 16.99
C GLN A 55 -3.12 -2.98 18.33
N ILE A 56 -1.92 -2.42 18.33
CA ILE A 56 -1.11 -2.27 19.55
C ILE A 56 -0.78 -0.80 19.86
N ALA A 57 -0.62 0.01 18.83
CA ALA A 57 -0.34 1.44 18.95
C ALA A 57 -0.64 2.14 17.64
N ARG A 58 -0.64 3.45 17.68
CA ARG A 58 -0.65 4.28 16.47
C ARG A 58 0.29 5.47 16.62
N GLY A 59 0.89 5.88 15.52
CA GLY A 59 1.54 7.17 15.34
C GLY A 59 0.57 8.16 14.67
N ARG A 60 1.11 9.29 14.22
CA ARG A 60 0.32 10.29 13.49
C ARG A 60 -0.31 9.73 12.22
N ASP A 61 0.47 9.04 11.42
CA ASP A 61 0.08 8.60 10.07
C ASP A 61 0.00 7.07 9.95
N THR A 62 0.24 6.35 11.04
CA THR A 62 0.39 4.90 11.03
C THR A 62 -0.35 4.20 12.14
N VAL A 63 -0.85 2.99 11.86
CA VAL A 63 -1.38 2.07 12.85
C VAL A 63 -0.52 0.81 12.85
N TYR A 64 -0.07 0.41 14.03
CA TYR A 64 0.75 -0.78 14.26
C TYR A 64 -0.10 -1.92 14.81
N SER A 65 0.06 -3.09 14.26
CA SER A 65 -0.76 -4.26 14.63
C SER A 65 0.10 -5.53 14.68
N VAL A 66 -0.37 -6.54 15.38
CA VAL A 66 0.25 -7.87 15.46
C VAL A 66 -0.73 -8.94 15.01
N GLY A 67 -0.22 -10.08 14.55
CA GLY A 67 -1.03 -11.23 14.13
C GLY A 67 -1.61 -11.10 12.70
N VAL A 68 -1.37 -9.99 12.01
CA VAL A 68 -1.78 -9.82 10.61
C VAL A 68 -0.68 -10.35 9.69
N ALA A 69 -1.00 -11.36 8.89
CA ALA A 69 -0.11 -11.86 7.85
C ALA A 69 -0.18 -10.95 6.61
N ALA A 70 0.96 -10.54 6.11
CA ALA A 70 1.07 -9.74 4.90
C ALA A 70 2.37 -10.04 4.16
N GLU A 71 2.29 -10.02 2.84
CA GLU A 71 3.41 -10.23 1.92
C GLU A 71 3.40 -9.18 0.80
N MET A 72 4.45 -9.19 -0.01
CA MET A 72 4.52 -8.34 -1.20
C MET A 72 3.30 -8.56 -2.10
N GLY A 73 2.68 -7.46 -2.53
CA GLY A 73 1.43 -7.48 -3.30
C GLY A 73 0.17 -7.21 -2.47
N ASP A 74 0.26 -7.25 -1.13
CA ASP A 74 -0.84 -6.83 -0.25
C ASP A 74 -0.89 -5.31 -0.02
N SER A 75 0.16 -4.59 -0.41
CA SER A 75 0.27 -3.13 -0.27
C SER A 75 -0.91 -2.41 -0.94
N GLY A 76 -1.46 -1.41 -0.26
CA GLY A 76 -2.65 -0.69 -0.70
C GLY A 76 -3.97 -1.41 -0.42
N GLY A 77 -3.95 -2.67 0.03
CA GLY A 77 -5.13 -3.40 0.46
C GLY A 77 -5.82 -2.72 1.64
N VAL A 78 -7.16 -2.74 1.66
CA VAL A 78 -7.94 -2.10 2.71
C VAL A 78 -7.77 -2.80 4.05
N ASN A 79 -7.61 -2.01 5.10
CA ASN A 79 -7.60 -2.46 6.49
C ASN A 79 -8.82 -1.91 7.20
N PHE A 80 -9.56 -2.77 7.90
CA PHE A 80 -10.84 -2.40 8.49
C PHE A 80 -11.06 -3.08 9.84
N ASP A 81 -11.97 -2.52 10.61
CA ASP A 81 -12.46 -3.13 11.84
C ASP A 81 -13.56 -4.15 11.48
N PRO A 82 -13.38 -5.45 11.77
CA PRO A 82 -14.37 -6.47 11.41
C PRO A 82 -15.68 -6.38 12.20
N ARG A 83 -15.72 -5.60 13.27
CA ARG A 83 -16.93 -5.44 14.10
C ARG A 83 -17.98 -4.55 13.45
N ASP A 84 -17.54 -3.51 12.78
CA ASP A 84 -18.42 -2.48 12.21
C ASP A 84 -18.12 -2.12 10.76
N GLY A 85 -17.04 -2.66 10.18
CA GLY A 85 -16.64 -2.37 8.81
C GLY A 85 -15.97 -1.00 8.61
N ALA A 86 -15.62 -0.29 9.68
CA ALA A 86 -14.95 1.00 9.55
C ALA A 86 -13.53 0.81 8.99
N VAL A 87 -13.20 1.56 7.94
CA VAL A 87 -11.87 1.57 7.33
C VAL A 87 -10.87 2.20 8.29
N ILE A 88 -9.82 1.46 8.63
CA ILE A 88 -8.71 1.94 9.47
C ILE A 88 -7.62 2.55 8.61
N GLY A 89 -7.32 1.92 7.47
CA GLY A 89 -6.23 2.37 6.63
C GLY A 89 -5.98 1.47 5.43
N THR A 90 -4.78 1.56 4.90
CA THR A 90 -4.28 0.70 3.84
C THR A 90 -3.01 -0.03 4.27
N SER A 91 -2.80 -1.23 3.76
CA SER A 91 -1.59 -2.02 4.02
C SER A 91 -0.36 -1.29 3.50
N HIS A 92 0.57 -0.97 4.38
CA HIS A 92 1.81 -0.27 4.03
C HIS A 92 3.01 -1.21 4.04
N GLY A 93 3.15 -2.05 5.07
CA GLY A 93 4.28 -2.96 5.17
C GLY A 93 4.32 -3.76 6.46
N VAL A 94 5.48 -4.41 6.67
CA VAL A 94 5.77 -5.22 7.85
C VAL A 94 7.12 -4.80 8.41
N ILE A 95 7.22 -4.60 9.72
CA ILE A 95 8.47 -4.29 10.43
C ILE A 95 8.64 -5.31 11.55
N GLY A 96 9.45 -6.33 11.33
CA GLY A 96 9.56 -7.46 12.26
C GLY A 96 8.19 -8.14 12.45
N PRO A 97 7.67 -8.27 13.68
CA PRO A 97 6.35 -8.88 13.92
C PRO A 97 5.19 -7.89 13.72
N LEU A 98 5.48 -6.63 13.38
CA LEU A 98 4.49 -5.58 13.28
C LEU A 98 3.99 -5.43 11.86
N PHE A 99 2.69 -5.51 11.69
CA PHE A 99 2.00 -5.05 10.50
C PHE A 99 1.74 -3.55 10.60
N VAL A 100 2.05 -2.82 9.56
CA VAL A 100 1.96 -1.35 9.50
C VAL A 100 0.88 -0.96 8.49
N SER A 101 -0.08 -0.17 8.95
CA SER A 101 -1.11 0.44 8.11
C SER A 101 -0.87 1.94 7.99
N GLN A 102 -1.08 2.51 6.82
CA GLN A 102 -1.27 3.95 6.66
C GLN A 102 -2.67 4.31 7.16
N ALA A 103 -2.80 5.20 8.10
CA ALA A 103 -4.09 5.64 8.63
C ALA A 103 -4.91 6.38 7.56
N ALA A 104 -6.15 5.95 7.32
CA ALA A 104 -6.98 6.49 6.24
C ALA A 104 -7.51 7.90 6.55
N ASP A 105 -7.93 8.14 7.78
CA ASP A 105 -8.37 9.47 8.25
C ASP A 105 -7.29 10.51 7.98
N ARG A 106 -6.11 10.29 8.51
CA ARG A 106 -5.00 11.23 8.40
C ARG A 106 -4.57 11.45 6.95
N ALA A 107 -4.53 10.38 6.15
CA ALA A 107 -4.18 10.49 4.74
C ALA A 107 -5.16 11.39 3.96
N LEU A 108 -6.45 11.26 4.24
CA LEU A 108 -7.50 12.07 3.60
C LEU A 108 -7.53 13.50 4.14
N GLU A 109 -7.39 13.67 5.45
CA GLU A 109 -7.34 14.99 6.08
C GLU A 109 -6.17 15.83 5.55
N ASP A 110 -4.96 15.24 5.48
CA ASP A 110 -3.78 15.92 4.94
C ASP A 110 -3.91 16.22 3.44
N ALA A 111 -4.43 15.26 2.67
CA ALA A 111 -4.53 15.40 1.21
C ALA A 111 -5.56 16.47 0.79
N TYR A 112 -6.64 16.63 1.56
CA TYR A 112 -7.77 17.48 1.19
C TYR A 112 -7.98 18.67 2.14
N GLY A 113 -7.12 18.83 3.16
CA GLY A 113 -7.23 19.92 4.12
C GLY A 113 -8.47 19.82 5.01
N ILE A 114 -8.91 18.60 5.33
CA ILE A 114 -10.08 18.37 6.16
C ILE A 114 -9.67 18.51 7.64
N PRO A 115 -10.45 19.24 8.46
CA PRO A 115 -10.18 19.31 9.88
C PRO A 115 -10.29 17.95 10.58
N ASP A 116 -9.49 17.75 11.62
CA ASP A 116 -9.50 16.58 12.50
C ASP A 116 -10.93 16.27 12.99
N GLY A 117 -11.35 15.02 12.91
CA GLY A 117 -12.68 14.56 13.31
C GLY A 117 -13.80 14.81 12.27
N GLN A 118 -13.48 15.29 11.07
CA GLN A 118 -14.49 15.59 10.06
C GLN A 118 -14.39 14.75 8.78
N VAL A 119 -13.53 13.73 8.75
CA VAL A 119 -13.31 12.93 7.55
C VAL A 119 -14.60 12.25 7.05
N ASN A 120 -15.44 11.74 7.95
CA ASN A 120 -16.71 11.09 7.60
C ASN A 120 -17.83 12.07 7.17
N GLN A 121 -17.65 13.38 7.40
CA GLN A 121 -18.54 14.41 6.86
C GLN A 121 -18.18 14.74 5.42
N ALA A 122 -16.87 14.75 5.11
CA ALA A 122 -16.35 15.07 3.80
C ALA A 122 -16.38 13.86 2.83
N PHE A 123 -16.14 12.66 3.36
CA PHE A 123 -16.12 11.42 2.58
C PHE A 123 -17.17 10.43 3.07
N GLN A 124 -18.08 10.08 2.19
CA GLN A 124 -19.01 8.99 2.40
C GLN A 124 -18.58 7.80 1.56
N ILE A 125 -18.46 6.63 2.19
CA ILE A 125 -18.20 5.40 1.46
C ILE A 125 -19.42 5.14 0.58
N ALA A 126 -19.20 5.10 -0.73
CA ALA A 126 -20.25 4.80 -1.69
C ALA A 126 -20.92 3.47 -1.35
N GLY A 127 -22.22 3.41 -1.50
CA GLY A 127 -22.99 2.18 -1.34
C GLY A 127 -22.48 1.07 -2.27
N THR A 128 -23.05 -0.12 -2.16
CA THR A 128 -22.67 -1.27 -2.98
C THR A 128 -22.84 -0.96 -4.48
N ALA A 129 -21.74 -0.68 -5.15
CA ALA A 129 -21.70 -0.71 -6.60
C ALA A 129 -21.61 -2.17 -7.08
N PRO A 130 -22.14 -2.50 -8.27
CA PRO A 130 -21.83 -3.77 -8.89
C PRO A 130 -20.32 -3.97 -8.92
N ARG A 131 -19.87 -5.18 -8.61
CA ARG A 131 -18.45 -5.51 -8.68
C ARG A 131 -17.94 -5.24 -10.09
N ALA A 132 -16.93 -4.38 -10.22
CA ALA A 132 -16.21 -4.23 -11.47
C ALA A 132 -15.64 -5.60 -11.87
N GLU A 133 -15.74 -5.97 -13.13
CA GLU A 133 -15.08 -7.16 -13.63
C GLU A 133 -13.58 -7.07 -13.33
N PHE A 134 -12.99 -8.23 -13.05
CA PHE A 134 -11.56 -8.31 -12.85
C PHE A 134 -10.86 -7.98 -14.17
N THR A 135 -10.04 -6.93 -14.14
CA THR A 135 -9.21 -6.56 -15.28
C THR A 135 -7.75 -6.90 -15.00
N THR A 136 -7.01 -7.22 -16.04
CA THR A 136 -5.56 -7.37 -15.92
C THR A 136 -4.89 -6.00 -15.79
N SER A 137 -3.70 -5.95 -15.18
CA SER A 137 -2.90 -4.72 -15.12
C SER A 137 -2.64 -4.13 -16.52
N GLY A 138 -2.51 -4.98 -17.55
CA GLY A 138 -2.38 -4.55 -18.94
C GLY A 138 -3.63 -3.84 -19.47
N ALA A 139 -4.81 -4.44 -19.25
CA ALA A 139 -6.08 -3.86 -19.69
C ALA A 139 -6.39 -2.53 -18.96
N GLU A 140 -6.17 -2.47 -17.66
CA GLU A 140 -6.31 -1.22 -16.89
C GLU A 140 -5.34 -0.15 -17.37
N ARG A 141 -4.12 -0.54 -17.71
CA ARG A 141 -3.14 0.39 -18.22
C ARG A 141 -3.58 1.03 -19.54
N GLU A 142 -4.09 0.25 -20.49
CA GLU A 142 -4.59 0.80 -21.76
C GLU A 142 -5.72 1.80 -21.53
N ARG A 143 -6.61 1.53 -20.58
CA ARG A 143 -7.68 2.43 -20.18
C ARG A 143 -7.13 3.73 -19.57
N ILE A 144 -6.17 3.62 -18.66
CA ILE A 144 -5.50 4.75 -18.00
C ILE A 144 -4.74 5.58 -19.04
N ASP A 145 -3.96 4.95 -19.90
CA ASP A 145 -3.20 5.63 -20.94
C ASP A 145 -4.11 6.38 -21.92
N ARG A 146 -5.28 5.82 -22.26
CA ARG A 146 -6.28 6.48 -23.09
C ARG A 146 -6.86 7.72 -22.40
N ALA A 147 -7.34 7.56 -21.18
CA ALA A 147 -7.88 8.68 -20.39
C ALA A 147 -6.82 9.78 -20.17
N THR A 148 -5.56 9.40 -19.94
CA THR A 148 -4.48 10.36 -19.77
C THR A 148 -4.18 11.13 -21.05
N ARG A 149 -4.25 10.49 -22.22
CA ARG A 149 -4.09 11.19 -23.52
C ARG A 149 -5.24 12.15 -23.82
N GLU A 150 -6.46 11.80 -23.40
CA GLU A 150 -7.62 12.70 -23.54
C GLU A 150 -7.42 13.98 -22.70
N LEU A 151 -6.87 13.85 -21.49
CA LEU A 151 -6.59 14.97 -20.60
C LEU A 151 -5.29 15.71 -20.95
N ASN A 152 -4.32 15.01 -21.50
CA ASN A 152 -3.02 15.54 -21.90
C ASN A 152 -2.59 14.97 -23.24
N PRO A 153 -2.90 15.64 -24.36
CA PRO A 153 -2.56 15.19 -25.72
C PRO A 153 -1.07 14.96 -25.95
N GLY A 154 -0.20 15.56 -25.13
CA GLY A 154 1.25 15.36 -25.18
C GLY A 154 1.76 14.12 -24.42
N TYR A 155 0.87 13.40 -23.74
CA TYR A 155 1.25 12.22 -22.97
C TYR A 155 1.70 11.07 -23.87
N VAL A 156 2.91 10.60 -23.63
CA VAL A 156 3.48 9.40 -24.28
C VAL A 156 3.58 8.29 -23.22
N PRO A 157 2.87 7.17 -23.38
CA PRO A 157 2.98 6.07 -22.43
C PRO A 157 4.41 5.54 -22.36
N PRO A 158 4.93 5.26 -21.14
CA PRO A 158 6.26 4.66 -21.03
C PRO A 158 6.31 3.29 -21.69
N ASN A 159 7.37 3.05 -22.44
CA ASN A 159 7.63 1.73 -23.00
C ASN A 159 8.15 0.79 -21.91
N LEU A 160 7.31 -0.17 -21.48
CA LEU A 160 7.58 -1.06 -20.36
C LEU A 160 8.91 -1.84 -20.49
N LYS A 161 9.21 -2.34 -21.69
CA LYS A 161 10.46 -3.07 -21.94
C LYS A 161 11.68 -2.15 -21.80
N THR A 162 11.55 -0.92 -22.23
CA THR A 162 12.60 0.09 -22.12
C THR A 162 12.81 0.49 -20.67
N GLU A 163 11.72 0.72 -19.92
CA GLU A 163 11.79 1.08 -18.50
C GLU A 163 12.35 -0.06 -17.65
N LEU A 164 11.89 -1.29 -17.87
CA LEU A 164 12.46 -2.45 -17.20
C LEU A 164 13.95 -2.61 -17.49
N ARG A 165 14.36 -2.46 -18.75
CA ARG A 165 15.78 -2.53 -19.13
C ARG A 165 16.60 -1.41 -18.49
N ARG A 166 16.02 -0.20 -18.39
CA ARG A 166 16.64 0.93 -17.70
C ARG A 166 16.85 0.61 -16.23
N ALA A 167 15.80 0.15 -15.53
CA ALA A 167 15.87 -0.21 -14.10
C ALA A 167 16.93 -1.30 -13.83
N VAL A 168 17.00 -2.33 -14.67
CA VAL A 168 18.03 -3.39 -14.56
C VAL A 168 19.43 -2.84 -14.77
N ASN A 169 19.62 -1.96 -15.76
CA ASN A 169 20.93 -1.35 -16.03
C ASN A 169 21.37 -0.44 -14.89
N GLU A 170 20.48 0.38 -14.36
CA GLU A 170 20.75 1.26 -13.20
C GLU A 170 21.12 0.45 -11.96
N ALA A 171 20.39 -0.65 -11.70
CA ALA A 171 20.72 -1.58 -10.60
C ALA A 171 22.12 -2.20 -10.78
N GLY A 172 22.46 -2.63 -12.00
CA GLY A 172 23.77 -3.19 -12.32
C GLY A 172 24.90 -2.17 -12.14
N GLN A 173 24.71 -0.93 -12.55
CA GLN A 173 25.67 0.15 -12.35
C GLN A 173 25.87 0.48 -10.88
N ALA A 174 24.77 0.60 -10.13
CA ALA A 174 24.80 0.86 -8.69
C ALA A 174 25.52 -0.26 -7.92
N ALA A 175 25.23 -1.52 -8.26
CA ALA A 175 25.90 -2.67 -7.66
C ALA A 175 27.41 -2.66 -7.95
N HIS A 176 27.80 -2.37 -9.19
CA HIS A 176 29.21 -2.30 -9.59
C HIS A 176 29.95 -1.17 -8.87
N GLU A 177 29.35 0.00 -8.78
CA GLU A 177 29.95 1.15 -8.07
C GLU A 177 30.06 0.86 -6.56
N THR A 178 29.02 0.28 -5.96
CA THR A 178 29.03 -0.11 -4.55
C THR A 178 30.09 -1.16 -4.27
N ALA A 179 30.25 -2.16 -5.13
CA ALA A 179 31.34 -3.15 -5.01
C ALA A 179 32.72 -2.51 -5.07
N ARG A 180 32.94 -1.57 -5.99
CA ARG A 180 34.19 -0.81 -6.08
C ARG A 180 34.49 0.00 -4.82
N ARG A 181 33.47 0.62 -4.21
CA ARG A 181 33.60 1.38 -2.96
C ARG A 181 33.86 0.46 -1.78
N ALA A 182 33.18 -0.69 -1.73
CA ALA A 182 33.37 -1.70 -0.67
C ALA A 182 34.81 -2.21 -0.64
N LEU A 183 35.45 -2.45 -1.79
CA LEU A 183 36.87 -2.82 -1.88
C LEU A 183 37.82 -1.75 -1.34
N ARG A 184 37.36 -0.50 -1.19
CA ARG A 184 38.10 0.62 -0.58
C ARG A 184 37.71 0.92 0.85
N GLY A 185 36.85 0.09 1.47
CA GLY A 185 36.37 0.26 2.84
C GLY A 185 35.33 1.36 3.06
N GLY A 186 34.66 1.82 2.01
CA GLY A 186 33.76 2.99 2.03
C GLY A 186 32.26 2.69 1.97
N VAL A 187 31.77 1.49 2.32
CA VAL A 187 30.36 1.12 2.23
C VAL A 187 29.91 0.46 3.53
N ASP A 188 28.81 0.94 4.10
CA ASP A 188 28.16 0.30 5.24
C ASP A 188 26.98 -0.62 4.81
N ALA A 189 26.56 -1.52 5.70
CA ALA A 189 25.49 -2.47 5.44
C ALA A 189 24.14 -1.79 5.18
N GLY A 190 23.85 -0.66 5.83
CA GLY A 190 22.62 0.09 5.63
C GLY A 190 22.56 0.76 4.26
N GLU A 191 23.69 1.18 3.71
CA GLU A 191 23.77 1.69 2.33
C GLU A 191 23.46 0.59 1.33
N VAL A 192 24.03 -0.60 1.51
CA VAL A 192 23.74 -1.76 0.64
C VAL A 192 22.26 -2.11 0.69
N GLN A 193 21.67 -2.17 1.88
CA GLN A 193 20.25 -2.48 2.04
C GLN A 193 19.37 -1.46 1.31
N ARG A 194 19.59 -0.17 1.48
CA ARG A 194 18.82 0.88 0.78
C ARG A 194 18.93 0.77 -0.75
N LEU A 195 20.11 0.43 -1.26
CA LEU A 195 20.29 0.23 -2.70
C LEU A 195 19.53 -1.00 -3.21
N VAL A 196 19.58 -2.11 -2.49
CA VAL A 196 18.84 -3.33 -2.83
C VAL A 196 17.33 -3.08 -2.80
N GLU A 197 16.82 -2.40 -1.76
CA GLU A 197 15.40 -2.05 -1.66
C GLU A 197 14.97 -1.13 -2.81
N LYS A 198 15.70 -0.07 -3.08
CA LYS A 198 15.38 0.87 -4.16
C LYS A 198 15.32 0.19 -5.51
N HIS A 199 16.41 -0.44 -5.91
CA HIS A 199 16.51 -1.03 -7.25
C HIS A 199 15.67 -2.32 -7.38
N GLY A 200 15.52 -3.08 -6.29
CA GLY A 200 14.63 -4.23 -6.26
C GLY A 200 13.17 -3.82 -6.49
N ASN A 201 12.71 -2.75 -5.84
CA ASN A 201 11.36 -2.21 -6.02
C ASN A 201 11.16 -1.66 -7.44
N ASP A 202 12.14 -0.93 -8.00
CA ASP A 202 12.06 -0.41 -9.37
C ASP A 202 11.96 -1.53 -10.41
N ILE A 203 12.77 -2.59 -10.26
CA ILE A 203 12.72 -3.75 -11.16
C ILE A 203 11.39 -4.50 -11.00
N ALA A 204 10.94 -4.73 -9.76
CA ALA A 204 9.68 -5.44 -9.47
C ALA A 204 8.48 -4.69 -10.06
N LEU A 205 8.45 -3.36 -9.92
CA LEU A 205 7.42 -2.50 -10.51
C LEU A 205 7.31 -2.71 -12.02
N TRP A 206 8.41 -2.55 -12.74
CA TRP A 206 8.40 -2.64 -14.20
C TRP A 206 8.24 -4.07 -14.72
N ALA A 207 8.73 -5.08 -13.98
CA ALA A 207 8.51 -6.49 -14.30
C ALA A 207 7.04 -6.88 -14.09
N GLY A 208 6.38 -6.34 -13.07
CA GLY A 208 4.95 -6.56 -12.83
C GLY A 208 4.07 -6.04 -13.95
N PHE A 209 4.43 -4.92 -14.56
CA PHE A 209 3.71 -4.34 -15.70
C PHE A 209 4.05 -5.02 -17.04
N ALA A 210 5.14 -5.76 -17.14
CA ALA A 210 5.57 -6.41 -18.38
C ALA A 210 4.98 -7.81 -18.62
N ARG A 211 4.20 -8.31 -17.65
CA ARG A 211 3.44 -9.57 -17.72
C ARG A 211 2.03 -9.29 -18.19
#